data_2e533a31e34bf8dff87fa85205cb8219
#
_entry.id   2e533a31e34bf8dff87fa85205cb8219
#
_cell.length_a   1.000
_cell.length_b   1.000
_cell.length_c   1.000
_cell.angle_alpha   90.00
_cell.angle_beta   90.00
_cell.angle_gamma   90.00
#
_symmetry.space_group_name_H-M   'P 1'
#
loop_
_entity.id
_entity.type
_entity.pdbx_description
1 polymer ?
#
loop_
_entity_poly.entity_id
_entity_poly.type
_entity_poly.pdbx_seq_one_letter_code
_entity_poly.pdbx_strand_id
1 'polypeptide(L)'
;MSSREISDAKNGIMARKSYGFRDPVVKNVVDKFVSRSDVGFEKYGSTLDDERRLKMKGLTKYLNDIQEELMDAVLYIQAAREELQDLSEESLVRRFIDNEYAEDDDQPMKVNGFDVDYPKYEDNHDDEEEI
;
A
#
# COMPACT_ATOMS: atom_id res chain seq x y z
N MET A 1 38.92 2.02 -10.45
CA MET A 1 37.46 1.87 -10.72
C MET A 1 37.20 0.54 -11.40
N SER A 2 36.30 -0.24 -10.86
CA SER A 2 35.82 -1.45 -11.50
C SER A 2 34.96 -1.13 -12.74
N SER A 3 34.83 -2.07 -13.67
CA SER A 3 33.97 -1.90 -14.85
C SER A 3 32.51 -1.59 -14.46
N ARG A 4 32.08 -2.08 -13.31
CA ARG A 4 30.74 -1.83 -12.75
C ARG A 4 30.60 -0.39 -12.26
N GLU A 5 31.61 0.15 -11.56
CA GLU A 5 31.62 1.55 -11.11
C GLU A 5 31.60 2.53 -12.28
N ILE A 6 32.34 2.23 -13.35
CA ILE A 6 32.33 3.03 -14.58
C ILE A 6 30.94 2.99 -15.25
N SER A 7 30.30 1.81 -15.29
CA SER A 7 28.96 1.66 -15.84
C SER A 7 27.92 2.39 -14.99
N ASP A 8 28.03 2.33 -13.67
CA ASP A 8 27.14 3.01 -12.75
C ASP A 8 27.24 4.53 -12.91
N ALA A 9 28.45 5.06 -12.98
CA ALA A 9 28.67 6.49 -13.19
C ALA A 9 28.08 6.99 -14.52
N LYS A 10 28.21 6.22 -15.60
CA LYS A 10 27.60 6.53 -16.89
C LYS A 10 26.07 6.56 -16.86
N ASN A 11 25.48 5.73 -16.02
CA ASN A 11 24.03 5.63 -15.84
C ASN A 11 23.48 6.56 -14.74
N GLY A 12 24.33 7.42 -14.16
CA GLY A 12 23.93 8.35 -13.08
C GLY A 12 23.69 7.70 -11.74
N ILE A 13 24.22 6.49 -11.52
CA ILE A 13 24.11 5.79 -10.24
C ILE A 13 25.22 6.26 -9.31
N MET A 14 24.85 6.95 -8.25
CA MET A 14 25.77 7.58 -7.30
C MET A 14 26.37 6.60 -6.29
N ALA A 15 25.64 5.60 -5.87
CA ALA A 15 26.06 4.63 -4.88
C ALA A 15 25.28 3.32 -4.99
N ARG A 16 25.93 2.22 -4.59
CA ARG A 16 25.27 0.92 -4.41
C ARG A 16 25.42 0.46 -2.98
N LYS A 17 24.33 -0.06 -2.43
CA LYS A 17 24.33 -0.70 -1.12
C LYS A 17 23.45 -1.94 -1.18
N SER A 18 23.93 -3.03 -0.57
CA SER A 18 23.18 -4.28 -0.47
C SER A 18 22.60 -4.42 0.93
N TYR A 19 21.34 -4.85 1.00
CA TYR A 19 20.60 -5.10 2.24
C TYR A 19 20.02 -6.50 2.26
N GLY A 20 20.07 -7.14 3.43
CA GLY A 20 19.28 -8.33 3.72
C GLY A 20 17.91 -7.93 4.26
N PHE A 21 16.84 -8.54 3.72
CA PHE A 21 15.47 -8.30 4.17
C PHE A 21 14.95 -9.52 4.93
N ARG A 22 14.36 -9.29 6.09
CA ARG A 22 13.63 -10.32 6.85
C ARG A 22 12.19 -10.47 6.38
N ASP A 23 11.61 -9.37 5.92
CA ASP A 23 10.23 -9.26 5.55
C ASP A 23 10.10 -9.06 4.03
N PRO A 24 9.47 -10.02 3.31
CA PRO A 24 9.22 -9.90 1.88
C PRO A 24 8.36 -8.69 1.49
N VAL A 25 7.46 -8.26 2.36
CA VAL A 25 6.62 -7.06 2.12
C VAL A 25 7.48 -5.81 2.08
N VAL A 26 8.43 -5.69 3.02
CA VAL A 26 9.38 -4.57 3.05
C VAL A 26 10.25 -4.57 1.79
N LYS A 27 10.76 -5.74 1.39
CA LYS A 27 11.54 -5.87 0.15
C LYS A 27 10.75 -5.36 -1.07
N ASN A 28 9.50 -5.78 -1.20
CA ASN A 28 8.64 -5.38 -2.32
C ASN A 28 8.39 -3.87 -2.35
N VAL A 29 8.24 -3.23 -1.20
CA VAL A 29 8.07 -1.78 -1.10
C VAL A 29 9.36 -1.05 -1.47
N VAL A 30 10.51 -1.51 -0.99
CA VAL A 30 11.82 -0.93 -1.34
C VAL A 30 12.09 -1.04 -2.84
N ASP A 31 11.80 -2.17 -3.47
CA ASP A 31 11.92 -2.36 -4.92
C ASP A 31 11.05 -1.34 -5.69
N LYS A 32 9.85 -1.06 -5.20
CA LYS A 32 8.97 -0.03 -5.78
C LYS A 32 9.52 1.38 -5.62
N PHE A 33 10.15 1.71 -4.48
CA PHE A 33 10.80 3.01 -4.29
C PHE A 33 11.91 3.24 -5.30
N VAL A 34 12.79 2.26 -5.49
CA VAL A 34 13.88 2.35 -6.46
C VAL A 34 13.33 2.50 -7.88
N SER A 35 12.40 1.66 -8.27
CA SER A 35 11.76 1.72 -9.59
C SER A 35 11.10 3.07 -9.85
N ARG A 36 10.38 3.61 -8.87
CA ARG A 36 9.74 4.92 -9.00
C ARG A 36 10.75 6.06 -9.15
N SER A 37 11.87 5.99 -8.43
CA SER A 37 12.97 6.93 -8.57
C SER A 37 13.58 6.92 -9.97
N ASP A 38 13.81 5.73 -10.54
CA ASP A 38 14.37 5.57 -11.87
C ASP A 38 13.42 6.10 -12.95
N VAL A 39 12.14 5.80 -12.84
CA VAL A 39 11.11 6.33 -13.76
C VAL A 39 11.04 7.85 -13.71
N GLY A 40 11.10 8.41 -12.51
CA GLY A 40 11.12 9.87 -12.33
C GLY A 40 12.37 10.52 -12.97
N PHE A 41 13.53 9.91 -12.80
CA PHE A 41 14.76 10.38 -13.42
C PHE A 41 14.71 10.32 -14.96
N GLU A 42 14.21 9.23 -15.54
CA GLU A 42 14.02 9.12 -17.00
C GLU A 42 13.05 10.19 -17.53
N LYS A 43 12.00 10.48 -16.80
CA LYS A 43 10.96 11.42 -17.22
C LYS A 43 11.42 12.88 -17.11
N TYR A 44 12.10 13.25 -16.04
CA TYR A 44 12.40 14.64 -15.71
C TYR A 44 13.86 15.02 -15.90
N GLY A 45 14.77 14.06 -16.04
CA GLY A 45 16.22 14.28 -16.20
C GLY A 45 16.93 14.82 -14.97
N SER A 46 16.26 14.81 -13.81
CA SER A 46 16.81 15.27 -12.53
C SER A 46 16.35 14.36 -11.38
N THR A 47 17.14 14.35 -10.32
CA THR A 47 16.79 13.67 -9.08
C THR A 47 16.09 14.63 -8.11
N LEU A 48 15.42 14.08 -7.11
CA LEU A 48 14.84 14.88 -6.03
C LEU A 48 15.90 15.67 -5.26
N ASP A 49 17.12 15.12 -5.12
CA ASP A 49 18.25 15.83 -4.51
C ASP A 49 18.69 17.03 -5.36
N ASP A 50 18.74 16.88 -6.70
CA ASP A 50 19.01 18.00 -7.62
C ASP A 50 17.95 19.09 -7.47
N GLU A 51 16.68 18.73 -7.45
CA GLU A 51 15.57 19.68 -7.30
C GLU A 51 15.70 20.47 -5.99
N ARG A 52 16.03 19.79 -4.90
CA ARG A 52 16.24 20.41 -3.58
C ARG A 52 17.44 21.34 -3.56
N ARG A 53 18.58 20.87 -4.05
CA ARG A 53 19.87 21.62 -4.03
C ARG A 53 19.83 22.85 -4.93
N LEU A 54 19.19 22.74 -6.08
CA LEU A 54 19.05 23.83 -7.05
C LEU A 54 17.90 24.78 -6.73
N LYS A 55 17.19 24.55 -5.60
CA LYS A 55 16.06 25.37 -5.18
C LYS A 55 14.93 25.48 -6.25
N MET A 56 14.75 24.43 -7.03
CA MET A 56 13.70 24.37 -8.06
C MET A 56 12.30 24.38 -7.45
N LYS A 57 12.19 23.91 -6.21
CA LYS A 57 10.95 23.88 -5.44
C LYS A 57 11.19 24.34 -4.00
N GLY A 58 10.39 25.25 -3.49
CA GLY A 58 10.47 25.74 -2.12
C GLY A 58 9.75 24.82 -1.12
N LEU A 59 10.01 25.03 0.18
CA LEU A 59 9.46 24.22 1.26
C LEU A 59 7.91 24.21 1.24
N THR A 60 7.28 25.37 1.02
CA THR A 60 5.81 25.47 0.95
C THR A 60 5.24 24.61 -0.17
N LYS A 61 5.92 24.58 -1.33
CA LYS A 61 5.48 23.76 -2.45
C LYS A 61 5.59 22.27 -2.13
N TYR A 62 6.67 21.84 -1.46
CA TYR A 62 6.78 20.46 -0.98
C TYR A 62 5.67 20.09 -0.01
N LEU A 63 5.34 20.96 0.93
CA LEU A 63 4.26 20.72 1.90
C LEU A 63 2.88 20.62 1.22
N ASN A 64 2.60 21.47 0.25
CA ASN A 64 1.37 21.41 -0.51
C ASN A 64 1.27 20.12 -1.32
N ASP A 65 2.34 19.73 -1.99
CA ASP A 65 2.39 18.50 -2.77
C ASP A 65 2.18 17.27 -1.88
N ILE A 66 2.81 17.21 -0.71
CA ILE A 66 2.60 16.15 0.28
C ILE A 66 1.15 16.10 0.75
N GLN A 67 0.55 17.25 1.04
CA GLN A 67 -0.84 17.30 1.47
C GLN A 67 -1.79 16.79 0.39
N GLU A 68 -1.61 17.19 -0.85
CA GLU A 68 -2.38 16.70 -1.99
C GLU A 68 -2.25 15.18 -2.17
N GLU A 69 -1.04 14.64 -2.09
CA GLU A 69 -0.77 13.20 -2.18
C GLU A 69 -1.42 12.41 -1.03
N LEU A 70 -1.42 12.95 0.18
CA LEU A 70 -2.09 12.32 1.33
C LEU A 70 -3.62 12.36 1.17
N MET A 71 -4.18 13.43 0.62
CA MET A 71 -5.61 13.53 0.33
C MET A 71 -6.01 12.51 -0.75
N ASP A 72 -5.22 12.37 -1.81
CA ASP A 72 -5.43 11.37 -2.84
C ASP A 72 -5.34 9.94 -2.26
N ALA A 73 -4.39 9.70 -1.36
CA ALA A 73 -4.27 8.41 -0.68
C ALA A 73 -5.54 8.05 0.12
N VAL A 74 -6.15 9.01 0.80
CA VAL A 74 -7.42 8.81 1.52
C VAL A 74 -8.56 8.47 0.55
N LEU A 75 -8.63 9.16 -0.59
CA LEU A 75 -9.63 8.89 -1.62
C LEU A 75 -9.48 7.49 -2.22
N TYR A 76 -8.26 7.05 -2.50
CA TYR A 76 -7.98 5.70 -2.98
C TYR A 76 -8.34 4.62 -1.96
N ILE A 77 -8.08 4.86 -0.68
CA ILE A 77 -8.49 3.95 0.39
C ILE A 77 -10.01 3.83 0.42
N GLN A 78 -10.73 4.95 0.33
CA GLN A 78 -12.20 4.94 0.32
C GLN A 78 -12.74 4.19 -0.90
N ALA A 79 -12.23 4.47 -2.09
CA ALA A 79 -12.63 3.78 -3.31
C ALA A 79 -12.38 2.26 -3.23
N ALA A 80 -11.23 1.86 -2.69
CA ALA A 80 -10.91 0.44 -2.50
C ALA A 80 -11.84 -0.24 -1.49
N ARG A 81 -12.25 0.47 -0.41
CA ARG A 81 -13.20 -0.06 0.57
C ARG A 81 -14.60 -0.22 -0.01
N GLU A 82 -15.05 0.72 -0.83
CA GLU A 82 -16.34 0.64 -1.51
C GLU A 82 -16.34 -0.51 -2.52
N GLU A 83 -15.29 -0.66 -3.32
CA GLU A 83 -15.14 -1.80 -4.24
C GLU A 83 -15.16 -3.15 -3.49
N LEU A 84 -14.47 -3.23 -2.36
CA LEU A 84 -14.47 -4.44 -1.53
C LEU A 84 -15.88 -4.75 -0.99
N GLN A 85 -16.64 -3.73 -0.60
CA GLN A 85 -18.02 -3.88 -0.14
C GLN A 85 -18.93 -4.39 -1.27
N ASP A 86 -18.83 -3.81 -2.45
CA ASP A 86 -19.61 -4.22 -3.62
C ASP A 86 -19.33 -5.68 -4.00
N LEU A 87 -18.07 -6.09 -4.02
CA LEU A 87 -17.66 -7.48 -4.25
C LEU A 87 -18.21 -8.43 -3.18
N SER A 88 -18.26 -8.00 -1.92
CA SER A 88 -18.84 -8.79 -0.81
C SER A 88 -20.33 -8.95 -0.95
N GLU A 89 -21.04 -7.90 -1.34
CA GLU A 89 -22.49 -7.92 -1.58
C GLU A 89 -22.84 -8.81 -2.76
N GLU A 90 -22.12 -8.72 -3.88
CA GLU A 90 -22.28 -9.62 -5.02
C GLU A 90 -22.04 -11.08 -4.63
N SER A 91 -21.04 -11.35 -3.83
CA SER A 91 -20.73 -12.69 -3.32
C SER A 91 -21.86 -13.23 -2.43
N LEU A 92 -22.46 -12.39 -1.59
CA LEU A 92 -23.61 -12.75 -0.76
C LEU A 92 -24.84 -13.06 -1.62
N VAL A 93 -25.14 -12.21 -2.61
CA VAL A 93 -26.25 -12.42 -3.53
C VAL A 93 -26.10 -13.73 -4.30
N ARG A 94 -24.90 -14.04 -4.81
CA ARG A 94 -24.63 -15.33 -5.47
C ARG A 94 -24.89 -16.51 -4.53
N ARG A 95 -24.45 -16.43 -3.28
CA ARG A 95 -24.69 -17.48 -2.27
C ARG A 95 -26.17 -17.69 -2.01
N PHE A 96 -26.98 -16.64 -1.97
CA PHE A 96 -28.43 -16.74 -1.83
C PHE A 96 -29.06 -17.40 -3.05
N ILE A 97 -28.65 -17.03 -4.25
CA ILE A 97 -29.16 -17.62 -5.50
C ILE A 97 -28.76 -19.10 -5.57
N ASP A 98 -27.51 -19.43 -5.29
CA ASP A 98 -27.01 -20.82 -5.33
C ASP A 98 -27.70 -21.69 -4.27
N ASN A 99 -28.01 -21.15 -3.07
CA ASN A 99 -28.74 -21.87 -2.03
C ASN A 99 -30.23 -22.06 -2.33
N GLU A 100 -30.83 -21.21 -3.14
CA GLU A 100 -32.25 -21.37 -3.54
C GLU A 100 -32.44 -22.57 -4.49
N TYR A 101 -31.33 -23.05 -5.10
CA TYR A 101 -31.31 -24.24 -5.98
C TYR A 101 -30.60 -25.45 -5.34
N ALA A 102 -30.05 -25.32 -4.15
CA ALA A 102 -29.43 -26.42 -3.41
C ALA A 102 -30.49 -27.03 -2.47
N GLU A 103 -30.92 -28.28 -2.75
CA GLU A 103 -31.71 -29.07 -1.82
C GLU A 103 -30.93 -29.26 -0.51
N ASP A 104 -31.61 -29.06 0.62
CA ASP A 104 -31.16 -29.19 2.00
C ASP A 104 -30.05 -30.23 2.22
N ASP A 105 -28.81 -29.78 2.32
CA ASP A 105 -27.77 -30.52 3.02
C ASP A 105 -27.32 -29.70 4.23
N ASP A 106 -27.81 -30.10 5.41
CA ASP A 106 -27.48 -29.56 6.73
C ASP A 106 -26.01 -29.83 7.07
N GLN A 107 -25.08 -29.19 6.35
CA GLN A 107 -23.66 -29.21 6.70
C GLN A 107 -23.20 -27.80 7.05
N PRO A 108 -22.60 -27.59 8.22
CA PRO A 108 -22.03 -26.29 8.57
C PRO A 108 -20.89 -25.93 7.61
N MET A 109 -20.99 -24.72 7.02
CA MET A 109 -20.00 -24.20 6.10
C MET A 109 -18.61 -24.15 6.76
N LYS A 110 -17.70 -25.00 6.29
CA LYS A 110 -16.27 -24.86 6.57
C LYS A 110 -15.64 -24.03 5.45
N VAL A 111 -15.30 -22.81 5.77
CA VAL A 111 -14.47 -22.00 4.87
C VAL A 111 -13.02 -22.40 5.09
N ASN A 112 -12.44 -23.14 4.13
CA ASN A 112 -11.02 -23.54 4.10
C ASN A 112 -10.46 -24.24 5.34
N GLY A 113 -11.27 -24.96 6.11
CA GLY A 113 -10.77 -25.80 7.22
C GLY A 113 -10.25 -25.05 8.45
N PHE A 114 -10.45 -23.76 8.52
CA PHE A 114 -10.07 -22.92 9.65
C PHE A 114 -11.30 -22.28 10.29
N ASP A 115 -11.46 -22.49 11.59
CA ASP A 115 -12.35 -21.68 12.41
C ASP A 115 -11.71 -20.30 12.55
N VAL A 116 -12.30 -19.30 11.91
CA VAL A 116 -11.85 -17.92 12.08
C VAL A 116 -12.53 -17.34 13.30
N ASP A 117 -11.84 -17.42 14.44
CA ASP A 117 -12.24 -16.74 15.66
C ASP A 117 -11.86 -15.26 15.55
N TYR A 118 -12.82 -14.40 15.27
CA TYR A 118 -12.59 -12.96 15.29
C TYR A 118 -12.45 -12.51 16.75
N PRO A 119 -11.37 -11.82 17.12
CA PRO A 119 -11.27 -11.25 18.45
C PRO A 119 -12.44 -10.28 18.68
N LYS A 120 -13.26 -10.55 19.66
CA LYS A 120 -14.27 -9.62 20.11
C LYS A 120 -13.54 -8.42 20.71
N TYR A 121 -13.71 -7.25 20.09
CA TYR A 121 -13.33 -5.99 20.73
C TYR A 121 -14.26 -5.82 21.94
N GLU A 122 -13.74 -6.01 23.14
CA GLU A 122 -14.42 -5.58 24.35
C GLU A 122 -14.35 -4.05 24.39
N ASP A 123 -15.50 -3.42 24.23
CA ASP A 123 -15.69 -1.99 24.34
C ASP A 123 -15.56 -1.63 25.84
N ASN A 124 -14.34 -1.38 26.28
CA ASN A 124 -14.08 -0.83 27.59
C ASN A 124 -14.41 0.66 27.59
N HIS A 125 -15.68 0.99 27.69
CA HIS A 125 -16.12 2.29 28.13
C HIS A 125 -15.88 2.36 29.65
N ASP A 126 -14.72 2.85 30.03
CA ASP A 126 -14.51 3.36 31.37
C ASP A 126 -15.24 4.70 31.46
N ASP A 127 -16.42 4.64 32.08
CA ASP A 127 -17.14 5.82 32.56
C ASP A 127 -16.28 6.48 33.65
N GLU A 128 -15.48 7.48 33.27
CA GLU A 128 -14.91 8.40 34.26
C GLU A 128 -16.01 9.31 34.76
N GLU A 129 -16.50 8.98 35.94
CA GLU A 129 -17.36 9.86 36.70
C GLU A 129 -16.62 11.18 37.04
N GLU A 130 -17.21 12.28 36.64
CA GLU A 130 -16.85 13.63 37.10
C GLU A 130 -16.92 13.73 38.63
N ILE A 131 -15.85 14.28 39.21
CA ILE A 131 -15.90 14.89 40.54
C ILE A 131 -15.82 16.39 40.37
#